data_fb6adb8dddf80daec336551c78091a7d
#
_entry.id   fb6adb8dddf80daec336551c78091a7d
#
_cell.length_a   1.000
_cell.length_b   1.000
_cell.length_c   1.000
_cell.angle_alpha   90.00
_cell.angle_beta   90.00
_cell.angle_gamma   90.00
#
_symmetry.space_group_name_H-M   'P 1'
#
loop_
_entity.id
_entity.type
_entity.pdbx_description
1 polymer ?
#
loop_
_entity_poly.entity_id
_entity_poly.type
_entity_poly.pdbx_seq_one_letter_code
_entity_poly.pdbx_strand_id
1 'polypeptide(L)'
;MTDQQPNQPPQPSGEPPQPYGQQQPYGQPPQPYGQQAPGQAQQPFGTDGTPPLRAPYYGAPLSAAVSRFFRKFFDYSGRASRSEYWWFALAQGVVTFGLVIVTGLVASIGSTVDATGQAVSDPPLAIFVPLVVLNLLLWLVVLVGSFSLTARRLHDVGLSGYFQFLYLVPFGSIAVFVMTLLDSKPEGARFDTPRD
;
A
#
# COMPACT_ATOMS: atom_id res chain seq x y z
N MET A 1 62.78 -6.71 53.15
CA MET A 1 61.38 -6.20 53.32
C MET A 1 60.67 -6.52 52.07
N THR A 2 59.92 -7.59 52.12
CA THR A 2 59.21 -8.25 51.01
C THR A 2 57.76 -7.79 51.07
N ASP A 3 57.36 -6.95 50.11
CA ASP A 3 55.96 -6.62 49.93
C ASP A 3 55.24 -7.73 49.14
N GLN A 4 54.40 -8.46 49.84
CA GLN A 4 53.46 -9.44 49.25
C GLN A 4 52.24 -8.69 48.71
N GLN A 5 52.07 -8.72 47.39
CA GLN A 5 50.77 -8.38 46.75
C GLN A 5 49.72 -9.46 47.04
N PRO A 6 48.49 -9.06 47.34
CA PRO A 6 47.39 -10.04 47.57
C PRO A 6 46.96 -10.70 46.25
N ASN A 7 46.79 -12.03 46.36
CA ASN A 7 46.33 -12.94 45.35
C ASN A 7 44.97 -12.52 44.76
N GLN A 8 44.93 -12.20 43.48
CA GLN A 8 43.67 -12.13 42.73
C GLN A 8 43.28 -13.53 42.32
N PRO A 9 42.00 -13.90 42.49
CA PRO A 9 41.51 -15.22 42.01
C PRO A 9 41.53 -15.23 40.46
N PRO A 10 41.82 -16.40 39.86
CA PRO A 10 41.84 -16.55 38.41
C PRO A 10 40.45 -16.32 37.80
N GLN A 11 40.36 -15.44 36.80
CA GLN A 11 39.16 -15.30 35.99
C GLN A 11 38.94 -16.57 35.16
N PRO A 12 37.71 -17.13 35.05
CA PRO A 12 37.44 -18.23 34.15
C PRO A 12 37.49 -17.75 32.70
N SER A 13 38.57 -18.13 32.03
CA SER A 13 38.70 -18.07 30.58
C SER A 13 37.86 -19.20 29.98
N GLY A 14 36.81 -18.83 29.24
CA GLY A 14 36.04 -19.82 28.51
C GLY A 14 34.68 -19.29 28.06
N GLU A 15 34.65 -18.28 27.19
CA GLU A 15 33.49 -18.16 26.32
C GLU A 15 33.45 -19.39 25.41
N PRO A 16 32.32 -20.13 25.36
CA PRO A 16 32.19 -21.23 24.43
C PRO A 16 32.25 -20.70 22.99
N PRO A 17 32.96 -21.41 22.08
CA PRO A 17 33.04 -20.99 20.69
C PRO A 17 31.64 -20.95 20.09
N GLN A 18 31.27 -19.84 19.52
CA GLN A 18 30.03 -19.67 18.72
C GLN A 18 30.08 -20.68 17.56
N PRO A 19 29.01 -21.45 17.31
CA PRO A 19 28.98 -22.33 16.17
C PRO A 19 29.01 -21.52 14.88
N TYR A 20 30.09 -21.60 14.16
CA TYR A 20 30.21 -21.11 12.79
C TYR A 20 29.19 -21.80 11.91
N GLY A 21 28.32 -21.00 11.25
CA GLY A 21 27.68 -21.41 10.02
C GLY A 21 26.61 -22.49 10.16
N GLN A 22 25.44 -22.15 10.65
CA GLN A 22 24.23 -22.84 10.16
C GLN A 22 24.00 -22.38 8.73
N GLN A 23 24.59 -23.12 7.78
CA GLN A 23 24.14 -23.11 6.38
C GLN A 23 22.65 -23.47 6.39
N GLN A 24 21.80 -22.55 5.95
CA GLN A 24 20.39 -22.84 5.72
C GLN A 24 20.31 -24.02 4.73
N PRO A 25 19.54 -25.08 5.00
CA PRO A 25 19.34 -26.14 4.06
C PRO A 25 18.66 -25.57 2.79
N TYR A 26 19.31 -25.69 1.66
CA TYR A 26 18.70 -25.54 0.35
C TYR A 26 17.55 -26.54 0.24
N GLY A 27 16.30 -26.04 0.17
CA GLY A 27 15.15 -26.90 -0.08
C GLY A 27 14.02 -26.77 0.93
N GLN A 28 13.62 -25.56 1.34
CA GLN A 28 12.28 -25.42 1.89
C GLN A 28 11.28 -25.37 0.73
N PRO A 29 10.21 -26.19 0.77
CA PRO A 29 9.14 -26.10 -0.21
C PRO A 29 8.52 -24.70 -0.15
N PRO A 30 7.96 -24.17 -1.27
CA PRO A 30 7.32 -22.86 -1.29
C PRO A 30 6.27 -22.82 -0.19
N GLN A 31 6.48 -21.93 0.77
CA GLN A 31 5.56 -21.73 1.89
C GLN A 31 4.23 -21.22 1.33
N PRO A 32 3.08 -21.72 1.79
CA PRO A 32 1.78 -21.19 1.38
C PRO A 32 1.75 -19.70 1.65
N TYR A 33 1.25 -18.93 0.68
CA TYR A 33 1.05 -17.50 0.80
C TYR A 33 0.28 -17.17 2.09
N GLY A 34 0.99 -16.63 3.10
CA GLY A 34 0.41 -16.31 4.41
C GLY A 34 1.36 -16.45 5.61
N GLN A 35 2.53 -17.08 5.45
CA GLN A 35 3.49 -17.15 6.55
C GLN A 35 4.41 -15.93 6.55
N GLN A 36 4.28 -15.15 7.61
CA GLN A 36 5.13 -13.99 7.89
C GLN A 36 6.56 -14.44 8.12
N ALA A 37 7.53 -13.62 7.66
CA ALA A 37 8.95 -13.86 7.89
C ALA A 37 9.25 -14.05 9.40
N PRO A 38 10.19 -14.97 9.78
CA PRO A 38 10.58 -15.17 11.17
C PRO A 38 11.11 -13.87 11.78
N GLY A 39 10.47 -13.38 12.85
CA GLY A 39 10.85 -12.15 13.56
C GLY A 39 9.81 -11.04 13.58
N GLN A 40 8.71 -11.15 12.83
CA GLN A 40 7.59 -10.22 13.00
C GLN A 40 6.74 -10.68 14.19
N ALA A 41 6.66 -9.87 15.24
CA ALA A 41 5.74 -10.09 16.33
C ALA A 41 4.33 -10.32 15.75
N GLN A 42 3.76 -11.49 16.05
CA GLN A 42 2.40 -11.84 15.60
C GLN A 42 1.45 -10.81 16.21
N GLN A 43 0.99 -9.87 15.40
CA GLN A 43 -0.07 -8.97 15.83
C GLN A 43 -1.35 -9.81 16.01
N PRO A 44 -2.07 -9.65 17.12
CA PRO A 44 -3.26 -10.44 17.37
C PRO A 44 -4.27 -10.23 16.23
N PHE A 45 -4.68 -11.34 15.61
CA PHE A 45 -5.76 -11.31 14.63
C PHE A 45 -7.05 -10.85 15.32
N GLY A 46 -7.87 -10.08 14.62
CA GLY A 46 -9.23 -9.79 15.06
C GLY A 46 -10.04 -11.08 15.22
N THR A 47 -11.17 -10.99 15.92
CA THR A 47 -12.10 -12.12 16.12
C THR A 47 -12.62 -12.73 14.82
N ASP A 48 -12.52 -12.00 13.71
CA ASP A 48 -12.88 -12.38 12.35
C ASP A 48 -11.70 -12.98 11.54
N GLY A 49 -10.56 -13.23 12.18
CA GLY A 49 -9.36 -13.76 11.53
C GLY A 49 -8.65 -12.76 10.60
N THR A 50 -9.05 -11.48 10.60
CA THR A 50 -8.38 -10.44 9.81
C THR A 50 -7.27 -9.75 10.61
N PRO A 51 -6.16 -9.35 9.98
CA PRO A 51 -5.12 -8.60 10.68
C PRO A 51 -5.60 -7.20 11.06
N PRO A 52 -5.05 -6.61 12.16
CA PRO A 52 -5.36 -5.25 12.58
C PRO A 52 -5.22 -4.25 11.43
N LEU A 53 -5.97 -3.15 11.46
CA LEU A 53 -5.96 -2.16 10.39
C LEU A 53 -4.58 -1.55 10.12
N ARG A 54 -3.70 -1.46 11.11
CA ARG A 54 -2.33 -0.94 10.96
C ARG A 54 -1.38 -1.92 10.30
N ALA A 55 -1.60 -3.23 10.49
CA ALA A 55 -0.83 -4.27 9.85
C ALA A 55 -1.28 -4.47 8.40
N PRO A 56 -0.37 -4.84 7.48
CA PRO A 56 -0.74 -5.17 6.11
C PRO A 56 -1.54 -6.47 6.06
N TYR A 57 -2.55 -6.53 5.22
CA TYR A 57 -3.32 -7.76 4.97
C TYR A 57 -2.79 -8.42 3.68
N TYR A 58 -1.83 -9.32 3.83
CA TYR A 58 -1.30 -10.07 2.69
C TYR A 58 -2.35 -11.05 2.18
N GLY A 59 -2.55 -11.07 0.84
CA GLY A 59 -3.59 -11.88 0.25
C GLY A 59 -5.02 -11.35 0.47
N ALA A 60 -5.18 -10.07 0.84
CA ALA A 60 -6.51 -9.47 1.04
C ALA A 60 -7.40 -9.71 -0.18
N PRO A 61 -8.66 -10.17 0.01
CA PRO A 61 -9.64 -10.21 -1.06
C PRO A 61 -10.10 -8.79 -1.42
N LEU A 62 -10.73 -8.64 -2.59
CA LEU A 62 -11.21 -7.35 -3.10
C LEU A 62 -12.10 -6.60 -2.09
N SER A 63 -13.03 -7.29 -1.45
CA SER A 63 -13.94 -6.69 -0.46
C SER A 63 -13.20 -6.13 0.75
N ALA A 64 -12.19 -6.85 1.25
CA ALA A 64 -11.35 -6.39 2.34
C ALA A 64 -10.50 -5.18 1.92
N ALA A 65 -9.92 -5.20 0.72
CA ALA A 65 -9.13 -4.08 0.20
C ALA A 65 -9.95 -2.79 0.12
N VAL A 66 -11.15 -2.85 -0.44
CA VAL A 66 -12.08 -1.72 -0.55
C VAL A 66 -12.52 -1.25 0.84
N SER A 67 -12.92 -2.18 1.73
CA SER A 67 -13.33 -1.83 3.09
C SER A 67 -12.20 -1.15 3.87
N ARG A 68 -10.98 -1.68 3.80
CA ARG A 68 -9.80 -1.11 4.48
C ARG A 68 -9.40 0.24 3.91
N PHE A 69 -9.57 0.47 2.61
CA PHE A 69 -9.36 1.78 1.99
C PHE A 69 -10.24 2.85 2.65
N PHE A 70 -11.56 2.62 2.74
CA PHE A 70 -12.47 3.59 3.33
C PHE A 70 -12.28 3.75 4.85
N ARG A 71 -12.00 2.67 5.58
CA ARG A 71 -11.71 2.73 7.03
C ARG A 71 -10.45 3.51 7.35
N LYS A 72 -9.49 3.54 6.43
CA LYS A 72 -8.19 4.22 6.57
C LYS A 72 -8.02 5.39 5.61
N PHE A 73 -9.12 6.02 5.23
CA PHE A 73 -9.15 7.04 4.19
C PHE A 73 -8.19 8.21 4.46
N PHE A 74 -8.14 8.67 5.71
CA PHE A 74 -7.24 9.74 6.17
C PHE A 74 -6.07 9.24 7.03
N ASP A 75 -5.93 7.92 7.18
CA ASP A 75 -4.89 7.36 8.01
C ASP A 75 -3.67 6.99 7.17
N TYR A 76 -2.61 7.76 7.32
CA TYR A 76 -1.33 7.57 6.64
C TYR A 76 -0.40 6.63 7.42
N SER A 77 -0.80 6.16 8.61
CA SER A 77 -0.02 5.27 9.45
C SER A 77 -0.17 3.81 9.06
N GLY A 78 0.78 2.98 9.52
CA GLY A 78 0.78 1.55 9.23
C GLY A 78 1.20 1.24 7.80
N ARG A 79 0.87 0.02 7.37
CA ARG A 79 1.27 -0.52 6.06
C ARG A 79 0.06 -0.97 5.25
N ALA A 80 0.25 -1.06 3.93
CA ALA A 80 -0.70 -1.68 3.02
C ALA A 80 0.02 -2.71 2.15
N SER A 81 -0.53 -3.93 2.08
CA SER A 81 0.01 -5.00 1.24
C SER A 81 -0.20 -4.70 -0.26
N ARG A 82 0.52 -5.45 -1.12
CA ARG A 82 0.27 -5.41 -2.57
C ARG A 82 -1.19 -5.71 -2.91
N SER A 83 -1.78 -6.73 -2.29
CA SER A 83 -3.17 -7.11 -2.57
C SER A 83 -4.15 -6.01 -2.19
N GLU A 84 -3.98 -5.34 -1.03
CA GLU A 84 -4.80 -4.20 -0.63
C GLU A 84 -4.71 -3.05 -1.65
N TYR A 85 -3.49 -2.72 -2.07
CA TYR A 85 -3.23 -1.63 -3.01
C TYR A 85 -3.82 -1.92 -4.40
N TRP A 86 -3.47 -3.08 -4.99
CA TRP A 86 -3.81 -3.38 -6.37
C TRP A 86 -5.27 -3.78 -6.57
N TRP A 87 -5.89 -4.47 -5.61
CA TRP A 87 -7.34 -4.74 -5.67
C TRP A 87 -8.16 -3.46 -5.62
N PHE A 88 -7.77 -2.51 -4.74
CA PHE A 88 -8.45 -1.22 -4.71
C PHE A 88 -8.20 -0.43 -6.00
N ALA A 89 -6.97 -0.36 -6.50
CA ALA A 89 -6.64 0.31 -7.75
C ALA A 89 -7.43 -0.26 -8.94
N LEU A 90 -7.58 -1.58 -9.01
CA LEU A 90 -8.39 -2.25 -10.03
C LEU A 90 -9.87 -1.87 -9.90
N ALA A 91 -10.45 -2.00 -8.70
CA ALA A 91 -11.86 -1.68 -8.46
C ALA A 91 -12.19 -0.24 -8.84
N GLN A 92 -11.36 0.69 -8.37
CA GLN A 92 -11.48 2.11 -8.68
C GLN A 92 -11.33 2.38 -10.18
N GLY A 93 -10.35 1.76 -10.83
CA GLY A 93 -10.12 1.88 -12.27
C GLY A 93 -11.35 1.44 -13.08
N VAL A 94 -11.94 0.29 -12.74
CA VAL A 94 -13.15 -0.24 -13.40
C VAL A 94 -14.32 0.72 -13.23
N VAL A 95 -14.57 1.23 -12.02
CA VAL A 95 -15.67 2.16 -11.75
C VAL A 95 -15.47 3.48 -12.50
N THR A 96 -14.27 4.06 -12.43
CA THR A 96 -13.98 5.33 -13.10
C THR A 96 -14.07 5.19 -14.61
N PHE A 97 -13.50 4.12 -15.18
CA PHE A 97 -13.55 3.86 -16.61
C PHE A 97 -15.00 3.67 -17.09
N GLY A 98 -15.80 2.89 -16.35
CA GLY A 98 -17.21 2.71 -16.65
C GLY A 98 -18.00 4.03 -16.64
N LEU A 99 -17.78 4.88 -15.64
CA LEU A 99 -18.43 6.19 -15.56
C LEU A 99 -18.01 7.13 -16.69
N VAL A 100 -16.74 7.12 -17.07
CA VAL A 100 -16.24 7.91 -18.21
C VAL A 100 -16.90 7.46 -19.51
N ILE A 101 -17.02 6.16 -19.74
CA ILE A 101 -17.73 5.61 -20.92
C ILE A 101 -19.19 6.07 -20.92
N VAL A 102 -19.90 5.89 -19.80
CA VAL A 102 -21.32 6.29 -19.70
C VAL A 102 -21.47 7.79 -19.97
N THR A 103 -20.62 8.62 -19.39
CA THR A 103 -20.64 10.06 -19.62
C THR A 103 -20.37 10.42 -21.08
N GLY A 104 -19.42 9.75 -21.72
CA GLY A 104 -19.12 9.93 -23.15
C GLY A 104 -20.27 9.50 -24.05
N LEU A 105 -20.94 8.38 -23.74
CA LEU A 105 -22.12 7.94 -24.47
C LEU A 105 -23.28 8.94 -24.34
N VAL A 106 -23.53 9.46 -23.13
CA VAL A 106 -24.56 10.49 -22.91
C VAL A 106 -24.21 11.77 -23.65
N ALA A 107 -22.94 12.17 -23.68
CA ALA A 107 -22.50 13.32 -24.45
C ALA A 107 -22.73 13.16 -25.96
N SER A 108 -22.63 11.94 -26.49
CA SER A 108 -22.88 11.65 -27.91
C SER A 108 -24.37 11.56 -28.27
N ILE A 109 -25.25 11.29 -27.29
CA ILE A 109 -26.70 11.25 -27.50
C ILE A 109 -27.22 12.69 -27.64
N GLY A 110 -27.72 13.02 -28.80
CA GLY A 110 -28.27 14.36 -29.07
C GLY A 110 -27.25 15.37 -29.60
N SER A 111 -25.96 15.07 -29.61
CA SER A 111 -25.00 15.88 -30.36
C SER A 111 -25.11 15.49 -31.83
N THR A 112 -25.67 16.38 -32.65
CA THR A 112 -25.67 16.26 -34.12
C THR A 112 -24.65 17.25 -34.69
N VAL A 113 -23.99 16.85 -35.76
CA VAL A 113 -23.09 17.73 -36.51
C VAL A 113 -23.69 18.08 -37.86
N ASP A 114 -23.51 19.30 -38.29
CA ASP A 114 -23.90 19.74 -39.63
C ASP A 114 -22.91 19.23 -40.71
N ALA A 115 -23.18 19.55 -41.97
CA ALA A 115 -22.31 19.17 -43.08
C ALA A 115 -20.89 19.78 -43.02
N THR A 116 -20.66 20.77 -42.15
CA THR A 116 -19.35 21.40 -41.91
C THR A 116 -18.61 20.83 -40.70
N GLY A 117 -19.23 19.87 -39.96
CA GLY A 117 -18.68 19.28 -38.77
C GLY A 117 -18.90 20.11 -37.50
N GLN A 118 -19.73 21.13 -37.53
CA GLN A 118 -20.09 21.91 -36.35
C GLN A 118 -21.24 21.27 -35.57
N ALA A 119 -21.13 21.29 -34.24
CA ALA A 119 -22.20 20.79 -33.38
C ALA A 119 -23.46 21.65 -33.51
N VAL A 120 -24.59 21.03 -33.86
CA VAL A 120 -25.90 21.69 -34.08
C VAL A 120 -26.82 21.51 -32.89
N SER A 121 -26.53 20.56 -32.01
CA SER A 121 -27.29 20.31 -30.79
C SER A 121 -26.36 19.97 -29.61
N ASP A 122 -26.76 20.44 -28.44
CA ASP A 122 -26.06 20.17 -27.20
C ASP A 122 -26.47 18.79 -26.62
N PRO A 123 -25.58 18.12 -25.86
CA PRO A 123 -25.95 16.95 -25.12
C PRO A 123 -27.07 17.25 -24.11
N PRO A 124 -27.87 16.24 -23.69
CA PRO A 124 -28.94 16.45 -22.72
C PRO A 124 -28.39 16.88 -21.37
N LEU A 125 -28.24 18.17 -21.15
CA LEU A 125 -27.57 18.81 -20.01
C LEU A 125 -28.12 18.31 -18.67
N ALA A 126 -29.44 18.01 -18.61
CA ALA A 126 -30.08 17.50 -17.38
C ALA A 126 -29.48 16.17 -16.89
N ILE A 127 -28.92 15.34 -17.77
CA ILE A 127 -28.28 14.07 -17.43
C ILE A 127 -26.74 14.21 -17.48
N PHE A 128 -26.25 14.93 -18.49
CA PHE A 128 -24.82 15.08 -18.68
C PHE A 128 -24.12 15.82 -17.53
N VAL A 129 -24.67 16.95 -17.07
CA VAL A 129 -24.06 17.73 -15.99
C VAL A 129 -23.98 16.94 -14.67
N PRO A 130 -25.04 16.26 -14.17
CA PRO A 130 -24.92 15.43 -12.99
C PRO A 130 -23.88 14.32 -13.12
N LEU A 131 -23.72 13.70 -14.30
CA LEU A 131 -22.69 12.68 -14.53
C LEU A 131 -21.28 13.25 -14.47
N VAL A 132 -21.05 14.42 -15.04
CA VAL A 132 -19.75 15.11 -14.94
C VAL A 132 -19.44 15.46 -13.48
N VAL A 133 -20.41 16.00 -12.75
CA VAL A 133 -20.24 16.33 -11.32
C VAL A 133 -19.94 15.06 -10.52
N LEU A 134 -20.66 13.97 -10.77
CA LEU A 134 -20.39 12.68 -10.11
C LEU A 134 -18.97 12.18 -10.38
N ASN A 135 -18.50 12.24 -11.64
CA ASN A 135 -17.14 11.88 -12.00
C ASN A 135 -16.10 12.72 -11.25
N LEU A 136 -16.31 14.04 -11.18
CA LEU A 136 -15.40 14.96 -10.48
C LEU A 136 -15.36 14.68 -8.97
N LEU A 137 -16.51 14.45 -8.35
CA LEU A 137 -16.59 14.11 -6.93
C LEU A 137 -15.90 12.77 -6.62
N LEU A 138 -16.16 11.76 -7.45
CA LEU A 138 -15.50 10.46 -7.31
C LEU A 138 -13.99 10.58 -7.48
N TRP A 139 -13.55 11.34 -8.50
CA TRP A 139 -12.12 11.58 -8.72
C TRP A 139 -11.47 12.27 -7.53
N LEU A 140 -12.12 13.27 -6.92
CA LEU A 140 -11.62 13.95 -5.73
C LEU A 140 -11.51 13.01 -4.53
N VAL A 141 -12.54 12.19 -4.26
CA VAL A 141 -12.51 11.19 -3.20
C VAL A 141 -11.36 10.21 -3.42
N VAL A 142 -11.22 9.67 -4.62
CA VAL A 142 -10.15 8.74 -4.97
C VAL A 142 -8.78 9.40 -4.85
N LEU A 143 -8.62 10.62 -5.33
CA LEU A 143 -7.37 11.37 -5.22
C LEU A 143 -6.91 11.45 -3.75
N VAL A 144 -7.76 11.95 -2.87
CA VAL A 144 -7.43 12.13 -1.44
C VAL A 144 -7.10 10.78 -0.78
N GLY A 145 -7.94 9.77 -0.95
CA GLY A 145 -7.73 8.45 -0.33
C GLY A 145 -6.52 7.71 -0.90
N SER A 146 -6.20 7.92 -2.19
CA SER A 146 -5.04 7.29 -2.83
C SER A 146 -3.71 7.79 -2.25
N PHE A 147 -3.64 9.05 -1.78
CA PHE A 147 -2.45 9.52 -1.09
C PHE A 147 -2.18 8.72 0.19
N SER A 148 -3.21 8.44 1.00
CA SER A 148 -3.03 7.65 2.22
C SER A 148 -2.69 6.19 1.90
N LEU A 149 -3.34 5.60 0.91
CA LEU A 149 -3.06 4.23 0.49
C LEU A 149 -1.65 4.09 -0.09
N THR A 150 -1.20 5.03 -0.92
CA THR A 150 0.15 5.02 -1.50
C THR A 150 1.22 5.20 -0.41
N ALA A 151 1.03 6.11 0.55
CA ALA A 151 1.94 6.28 1.67
C ALA A 151 2.11 4.96 2.44
N ARG A 152 1.00 4.27 2.78
CA ARG A 152 1.02 2.98 3.47
C ARG A 152 1.67 1.86 2.63
N ARG A 153 1.52 1.92 1.30
CA ARG A 153 2.20 0.98 0.41
C ARG A 153 3.70 1.22 0.37
N LEU A 154 4.14 2.48 0.35
CA LEU A 154 5.56 2.84 0.46
C LEU A 154 6.15 2.41 1.80
N HIS A 155 5.40 2.55 2.90
CA HIS A 155 5.82 2.03 4.21
C HIS A 155 6.06 0.52 4.19
N ASP A 156 5.22 -0.24 3.50
CA ASP A 156 5.34 -1.70 3.41
C ASP A 156 6.59 -2.16 2.66
N VAL A 157 7.10 -1.35 1.73
CA VAL A 157 8.39 -1.59 1.05
C VAL A 157 9.59 -0.96 1.79
N GLY A 158 9.38 -0.48 3.03
CA GLY A 158 10.43 0.12 3.85
C GLY A 158 10.77 1.57 3.53
N LEU A 159 9.99 2.22 2.65
CA LEU A 159 10.19 3.60 2.23
C LEU A 159 9.30 4.55 3.04
N SER A 160 9.71 5.82 3.11
CA SER A 160 8.86 6.86 3.69
C SER A 160 7.70 7.23 2.74
N GLY A 161 6.51 7.49 3.28
CA GLY A 161 5.37 7.98 2.52
C GLY A 161 5.64 9.30 1.77
N TYR A 162 6.65 10.06 2.18
CA TYR A 162 7.06 11.29 1.48
C TYR A 162 7.57 11.05 0.06
N PHE A 163 7.98 9.85 -0.31
CA PHE A 163 8.35 9.54 -1.69
C PHE A 163 7.19 9.72 -2.69
N GLN A 164 5.94 9.77 -2.23
CA GLN A 164 4.82 10.14 -3.09
C GLN A 164 4.90 11.55 -3.67
N PHE A 165 5.65 12.50 -3.04
CA PHE A 165 5.87 13.82 -3.62
C PHE A 165 6.69 13.80 -4.92
N LEU A 166 7.25 12.65 -5.29
CA LEU A 166 7.81 12.44 -6.62
C LEU A 166 6.76 12.62 -7.73
N TYR A 167 5.46 12.53 -7.44
CA TYR A 167 4.40 12.89 -8.41
C TYR A 167 4.51 14.34 -8.93
N LEU A 168 5.18 15.23 -8.19
CA LEU A 168 5.40 16.63 -8.59
C LEU A 168 6.62 16.80 -9.51
N VAL A 169 7.42 15.76 -9.72
CA VAL A 169 8.64 15.81 -10.54
C VAL A 169 8.36 15.11 -11.88
N PRO A 170 8.86 15.62 -13.01
CA PRO A 170 8.76 14.90 -14.29
C PRO A 170 9.24 13.45 -14.16
N PHE A 171 8.44 12.51 -14.71
CA PHE A 171 8.67 11.05 -14.62
C PHE A 171 8.60 10.45 -13.21
N GLY A 172 8.39 11.24 -12.16
CA GLY A 172 8.33 10.76 -10.78
C GLY A 172 7.16 9.79 -10.54
N SER A 173 6.07 9.92 -11.30
CA SER A 173 4.95 8.95 -11.29
C SER A 173 5.41 7.54 -11.64
N ILE A 174 6.34 7.38 -12.58
CA ILE A 174 6.92 6.08 -12.96
C ILE A 174 7.70 5.51 -11.77
N ALA A 175 8.50 6.34 -11.10
CA ALA A 175 9.25 5.90 -9.94
C ALA A 175 8.33 5.42 -8.81
N VAL A 176 7.28 6.19 -8.48
CA VAL A 176 6.29 5.78 -7.47
C VAL A 176 5.57 4.50 -7.89
N PHE A 177 5.17 4.38 -9.15
CA PHE A 177 4.56 3.16 -9.68
C PHE A 177 5.47 1.94 -9.47
N VAL A 178 6.74 2.02 -9.85
CA VAL A 178 7.73 0.94 -9.63
C VAL A 178 7.85 0.62 -8.15
N MET A 179 7.90 1.62 -7.26
CA MET A 179 7.96 1.41 -5.81
C MET A 179 6.74 0.64 -5.29
N THR A 180 5.55 0.84 -5.86
CA THR A 180 4.35 0.07 -5.46
C THR A 180 4.39 -1.39 -5.91
N LEU A 181 5.24 -1.75 -6.87
CA LEU A 181 5.43 -3.12 -7.34
C LEU A 181 6.45 -3.91 -6.50
N LEU A 182 7.34 -3.23 -5.78
CA LEU A 182 8.40 -3.88 -4.99
C LEU A 182 7.84 -4.81 -3.92
N ASP A 183 8.63 -5.79 -3.49
CA ASP A 183 8.26 -6.69 -2.40
C ASP A 183 8.21 -5.98 -1.06
N SER A 184 7.32 -6.47 -0.18
CA SER A 184 7.23 -6.03 1.21
C SER A 184 8.53 -6.31 1.94
N LYS A 185 8.99 -5.37 2.78
CA LYS A 185 10.24 -5.47 3.52
C LYS A 185 10.00 -5.49 5.03
N PRO A 186 10.80 -6.25 5.79
CA PRO A 186 10.71 -6.28 7.26
C PRO A 186 10.89 -4.89 7.90
N GLU A 187 11.72 -4.02 7.30
CA GLU A 187 11.98 -2.66 7.79
C GLU A 187 10.73 -1.78 7.81
N GLY A 188 9.71 -2.14 7.02
CA GLY A 188 8.40 -1.48 7.03
C GLY A 188 7.66 -1.62 8.35
N ALA A 189 7.99 -2.61 9.19
CA ALA A 189 7.32 -2.84 10.48
C ALA A 189 7.42 -1.65 11.45
N ARG A 190 8.44 -0.80 11.31
CA ARG A 190 8.58 0.45 12.09
C ARG A 190 7.40 1.43 11.92
N PHE A 191 6.60 1.28 10.87
CA PHE A 191 5.43 2.12 10.61
C PHE A 191 4.13 1.57 11.22
N ASP A 192 4.15 0.36 11.79
CA ASP A 192 2.98 -0.25 12.44
C ASP A 192 2.76 0.28 13.86
N THR A 193 3.81 0.82 14.50
CA THR A 193 3.71 1.41 15.84
C THR A 193 3.18 2.83 15.76
N PRO A 194 2.31 3.26 16.73
CA PRO A 194 1.97 4.66 16.88
C PRO A 194 3.26 5.48 17.11
N ARG A 195 3.35 6.65 16.50
CA ARG A 195 4.31 7.65 16.95
C ARG A 195 3.68 8.31 18.16
N ASP A 196 4.30 8.12 19.33
CA ASP A 196 3.98 8.87 20.54
C ASP A 196 4.29 10.35 20.34
#